data_03e72b5fe108260ad9fa8997e5c17e76
#
_entry.id   03e72b5fe108260ad9fa8997e5c17e76
#
_cell.length_a   1.000
_cell.length_b   1.000
_cell.length_c   1.000
_cell.angle_alpha   90.00
_cell.angle_beta   90.00
_cell.angle_gamma   90.00
#
_symmetry.space_group_name_H-M   'P 1'
#
loop_
_entity.id
_entity.type
_entity.pdbx_description
1 polymer ?
#
loop_
_entity_poly.entity_id
_entity_poly.type
_entity_poly.pdbx_seq_one_letter_code
_entity_poly.pdbx_strand_id
1 'polypeptide(L)'
;MRVLCSLEFTTNEKRWDDLVTPATDTRVVIIGAGQAGLAVSYYLRRFDLRPGTDFIVLDRGPMTGGAWQHRWDALRLGSAHHVHDLPGMSELGLSFETADRSLPARDIVAGYYRRYEEHFGFDVQRPLEVTRVFDRGADLVVAHSAGETRTRVLVNATGTWGAPFIPWYPGMNTFQGRHVHTSGYVSAQEFAGQSVIVVGGGTSAVGFLLELESVAASLVWATRRPVDFRNESELTLEGGVNAVAVQDAAARAGRALPSIVSGTGIPRSRRVVAGIERGVLVARPMFTRIEPDGVRWEDGSFTPAQAIIWATGFRPELRHIASLKLREKAGGLTVGSGVSWQDPRIFLAGYGPQASTIGANRAGRIIARQIMAQL
;
A
#
# COMPACT_ATOMS: atom_id res chain seq x y z
N MET A 1 33.23 64.45 4.78
CA MET A 1 33.38 63.57 5.94
C MET A 1 32.29 62.56 5.91
N ARG A 2 32.56 61.39 5.32
CA ARG A 2 31.59 60.27 5.17
C ARG A 2 31.85 59.32 6.32
N VAL A 3 30.85 59.09 7.17
CA VAL A 3 30.84 58.03 8.19
C VAL A 3 30.24 56.79 7.57
N LEU A 4 31.06 55.76 7.37
CA LEU A 4 30.63 54.41 6.99
C LEU A 4 30.22 53.69 8.29
N CYS A 5 28.94 53.36 8.39
CA CYS A 5 28.42 52.52 9.45
C CYS A 5 28.44 51.07 8.92
N SER A 6 29.39 50.26 9.38
CA SER A 6 29.47 48.82 9.11
C SER A 6 28.45 48.08 10.01
N LEU A 7 27.41 47.55 9.40
CA LEU A 7 26.49 46.57 10.03
C LEU A 7 27.13 45.19 9.96
N GLU A 8 27.64 44.72 11.08
CA GLU A 8 28.02 43.31 11.26
C GLU A 8 26.74 42.48 11.36
N PHE A 9 26.46 41.69 10.33
CA PHE A 9 25.47 40.62 10.39
C PHE A 9 26.08 39.45 11.15
N THR A 10 25.76 39.30 12.42
CA THR A 10 25.96 38.05 13.14
C THR A 10 24.95 37.04 12.65
N THR A 11 25.38 36.14 11.78
CA THR A 11 24.63 34.94 11.39
C THR A 11 24.55 34.01 12.60
N ASN A 12 23.45 34.08 13.31
CA ASN A 12 23.12 33.11 14.35
C ASN A 12 22.62 31.83 13.66
N GLU A 13 23.55 31.05 13.10
CA GLU A 13 23.27 29.68 12.71
C GLU A 13 23.02 28.87 13.99
N LYS A 14 21.77 28.82 14.44
CA LYS A 14 21.36 27.80 15.40
C LYS A 14 21.64 26.45 14.76
N ARG A 15 22.63 25.76 15.29
CA ARG A 15 22.91 24.36 14.97
C ARG A 15 21.62 23.57 15.21
N TRP A 16 21.19 22.85 14.19
CA TRP A 16 20.06 21.94 14.26
C TRP A 16 20.24 20.83 15.31
N ASP A 17 21.46 20.68 15.85
CA ASP A 17 21.82 19.69 16.87
C ASP A 17 21.25 19.99 18.29
N ASP A 18 20.76 21.21 18.56
CA ASP A 18 20.32 21.63 19.91
C ASP A 18 18.82 21.45 20.19
N LEU A 19 18.04 20.88 19.24
CA LEU A 19 16.60 20.64 19.37
C LEU A 19 16.22 19.16 19.33
N VAL A 20 17.20 18.26 19.41
CA VAL A 20 16.92 16.83 19.29
C VAL A 20 16.51 16.27 20.66
N THR A 21 15.25 15.89 20.81
CA THR A 21 14.82 14.98 21.86
C THR A 21 15.75 13.76 21.85
N PRO A 22 16.22 13.27 23.01
CA PRO A 22 17.17 12.15 23.02
C PRO A 22 16.61 10.98 22.20
N ALA A 23 17.41 10.54 21.22
CA ALA A 23 17.04 9.43 20.35
C ALA A 23 16.82 8.17 21.19
N THR A 24 15.65 7.54 21.03
CA THR A 24 15.39 6.23 21.64
C THR A 24 16.17 5.18 20.87
N ASP A 25 17.04 4.42 21.57
CA ASP A 25 17.81 3.37 20.93
C ASP A 25 17.04 2.02 20.97
N THR A 26 16.92 1.36 19.84
CA THR A 26 16.38 0.00 19.74
C THR A 26 17.16 -0.81 18.70
N ARG A 27 17.16 -2.13 18.81
CA ARG A 27 17.90 -2.99 17.87
C ARG A 27 17.22 -3.04 16.51
N VAL A 28 15.88 -3.07 16.48
CA VAL A 28 15.07 -3.18 15.24
C VAL A 28 13.93 -2.17 15.26
N VAL A 29 13.78 -1.41 14.18
CA VAL A 29 12.59 -0.61 13.92
C VAL A 29 11.79 -1.24 12.78
N ILE A 30 10.50 -1.47 13.00
CA ILE A 30 9.55 -1.91 11.98
C ILE A 30 8.65 -0.73 11.63
N ILE A 31 8.59 -0.34 10.35
CA ILE A 31 7.71 0.74 9.87
C ILE A 31 6.48 0.12 9.23
N GLY A 32 5.33 0.26 9.87
CA GLY A 32 4.03 -0.25 9.44
C GLY A 32 3.55 -1.47 10.21
N ALA A 33 2.35 -1.37 10.83
CA ALA A 33 1.65 -2.43 11.55
C ALA A 33 0.53 -3.08 10.72
N GLY A 34 0.80 -3.30 9.44
CA GLY A 34 -0.04 -4.13 8.57
C GLY A 34 0.36 -5.60 8.64
N GLN A 35 -0.22 -6.44 7.76
CA GLN A 35 0.05 -7.88 7.66
C GLN A 35 1.54 -8.23 7.73
N ALA A 36 2.37 -7.52 6.95
CA ALA A 36 3.79 -7.82 6.87
C ALA A 36 4.55 -7.45 8.14
N GLY A 37 4.30 -6.26 8.69
CA GLY A 37 4.95 -5.81 9.93
C GLY A 37 4.58 -6.67 11.12
N LEU A 38 3.29 -6.99 11.30
CA LEU A 38 2.81 -7.86 12.37
C LEU A 38 3.36 -9.29 12.24
N ALA A 39 3.48 -9.82 11.02
CA ALA A 39 4.10 -11.14 10.81
C ALA A 39 5.58 -11.16 11.21
N VAL A 40 6.35 -10.10 10.89
CA VAL A 40 7.74 -9.98 11.34
C VAL A 40 7.80 -9.85 12.86
N SER A 41 6.97 -8.98 13.45
CA SER A 41 6.91 -8.78 14.92
C SER A 41 6.65 -10.06 15.68
N TYR A 42 5.71 -10.89 15.18
CA TYR A 42 5.42 -12.20 15.76
C TYR A 42 6.67 -13.11 15.80
N TYR A 43 7.38 -13.22 14.68
CA TYR A 43 8.56 -14.09 14.63
C TYR A 43 9.76 -13.53 15.41
N LEU A 44 9.97 -12.21 15.46
CA LEU A 44 10.98 -11.61 16.31
C LEU A 44 10.71 -11.94 17.79
N ARG A 45 9.44 -11.79 18.23
CA ARG A 45 9.04 -12.20 19.59
C ARG A 45 9.22 -13.70 19.83
N ARG A 46 8.93 -14.55 18.85
CA ARG A 46 9.17 -16.02 18.92
C ARG A 46 10.66 -16.38 18.96
N PHE A 47 11.54 -15.48 18.58
CA PHE A 47 12.99 -15.58 18.68
C PHE A 47 13.54 -14.78 19.88
N ASP A 48 12.70 -14.57 20.90
CA ASP A 48 13.03 -13.97 22.19
C ASP A 48 13.43 -12.49 22.18
N LEU A 49 13.14 -11.75 21.08
CA LEU A 49 13.23 -10.29 21.12
C LEU A 49 11.99 -9.70 21.82
N ARG A 50 12.24 -8.76 22.73
CA ARG A 50 11.19 -8.13 23.56
C ARG A 50 10.60 -6.91 22.82
N PRO A 51 9.26 -6.89 22.58
CA PRO A 51 8.58 -5.69 22.10
C PRO A 51 8.82 -4.50 23.05
N GLY A 52 8.93 -3.30 22.48
CA GLY A 52 9.18 -2.07 23.24
C GLY A 52 10.61 -1.88 23.73
N THR A 53 11.45 -2.91 23.66
CA THR A 53 12.86 -2.85 24.11
C THR A 53 13.82 -3.21 22.97
N ASP A 54 13.73 -4.45 22.48
CA ASP A 54 14.62 -4.93 21.41
C ASP A 54 14.10 -4.54 20.02
N PHE A 55 12.79 -4.40 19.88
CA PHE A 55 12.17 -3.87 18.67
C PHE A 55 10.92 -3.03 18.98
N ILE A 56 10.64 -2.06 18.11
CA ILE A 56 9.42 -1.25 18.13
C ILE A 56 8.76 -1.24 16.76
N VAL A 57 7.46 -0.98 16.74
CA VAL A 57 6.68 -0.84 15.51
C VAL A 57 6.12 0.57 15.41
N LEU A 58 6.43 1.28 14.34
CA LEU A 58 5.96 2.64 14.07
C LEU A 58 4.87 2.59 13.00
N ASP A 59 3.67 3.07 13.29
CA ASP A 59 2.56 3.05 12.34
C ASP A 59 1.88 4.43 12.25
N ARG A 60 1.70 4.94 11.03
CA ARG A 60 1.05 6.24 10.82
C ARG A 60 -0.47 6.18 10.90
N GLY A 61 -1.06 4.99 10.80
CA GLY A 61 -2.51 4.82 10.87
C GLY A 61 -3.06 5.24 12.23
N PRO A 62 -4.27 5.83 12.29
CA PRO A 62 -4.90 6.17 13.56
C PRO A 62 -5.38 4.93 14.32
N MET A 63 -5.58 3.81 13.63
CA MET A 63 -6.11 2.56 14.19
C MET A 63 -5.34 1.34 13.68
N THR A 64 -5.68 0.19 14.21
CA THR A 64 -5.22 -1.13 13.74
C THR A 64 -5.78 -1.48 12.36
N GLY A 65 -5.21 -2.49 11.70
CA GLY A 65 -5.73 -2.99 10.42
C GLY A 65 -4.87 -2.63 9.20
N GLY A 66 -3.79 -1.85 9.36
CA GLY A 66 -2.93 -1.43 8.25
C GLY A 66 -3.74 -0.78 7.12
N ALA A 67 -3.56 -1.22 5.88
CA ALA A 67 -4.32 -0.70 4.73
C ALA A 67 -5.83 -0.98 4.78
N TRP A 68 -6.27 -1.94 5.59
CA TRP A 68 -7.68 -2.32 5.68
C TRP A 68 -8.53 -1.29 6.40
N GLN A 69 -8.00 -0.60 7.40
CA GLN A 69 -8.71 0.46 8.13
C GLN A 69 -9.26 1.57 7.22
N HIS A 70 -8.66 1.75 6.05
CA HIS A 70 -9.02 2.79 5.08
C HIS A 70 -9.95 2.30 3.97
N ARG A 71 -10.43 1.05 4.02
CA ARG A 71 -11.36 0.54 3.01
C ARG A 71 -12.75 1.11 3.21
N TRP A 72 -13.50 1.26 2.11
CA TRP A 72 -14.89 1.75 2.16
C TRP A 72 -15.84 0.70 2.75
N ASP A 73 -16.90 1.17 3.37
CA ASP A 73 -17.82 0.35 4.16
C ASP A 73 -18.53 -0.75 3.36
N ALA A 74 -18.84 -0.47 2.09
CA ALA A 74 -19.52 -1.44 1.23
C ALA A 74 -18.63 -2.63 0.85
N LEU A 75 -17.30 -2.55 1.06
CA LEU A 75 -16.41 -3.68 0.81
C LEU A 75 -16.56 -4.72 1.91
N ARG A 76 -17.38 -5.74 1.64
CA ARG A 76 -17.60 -6.88 2.54
C ARG A 76 -16.42 -7.84 2.51
N LEU A 77 -16.14 -8.51 3.63
CA LEU A 77 -15.06 -9.50 3.71
C LEU A 77 -15.24 -10.61 2.65
N GLY A 78 -16.48 -10.99 2.36
CA GLY A 78 -16.81 -12.01 1.35
C GLY A 78 -16.54 -11.59 -0.10
N SER A 79 -16.50 -10.28 -0.39
CA SER A 79 -16.20 -9.73 -1.73
C SER A 79 -14.78 -9.17 -1.84
N ALA A 80 -14.06 -9.06 -0.73
CA ALA A 80 -12.66 -8.69 -0.72
C ALA A 80 -11.78 -9.83 -1.25
N HIS A 81 -10.55 -9.52 -1.64
CA HIS A 81 -9.56 -10.56 -1.90
C HIS A 81 -9.28 -11.35 -0.61
N HIS A 82 -8.88 -12.60 -0.75
CA HIS A 82 -8.66 -13.48 0.40
C HIS A 82 -7.63 -12.91 1.38
N VAL A 83 -8.03 -12.77 2.64
CA VAL A 83 -7.16 -12.37 3.75
C VAL A 83 -6.74 -13.64 4.48
N HIS A 84 -5.43 -13.87 4.58
CA HIS A 84 -4.90 -15.02 5.32
C HIS A 84 -4.63 -14.63 6.77
N ASP A 85 -4.84 -15.59 7.66
CA ASP A 85 -4.55 -15.41 9.08
C ASP A 85 -3.09 -15.04 9.33
N LEU A 86 -2.85 -14.18 10.30
CA LEU A 86 -1.50 -13.90 10.79
C LEU A 86 -0.91 -15.14 11.49
N PRO A 87 0.41 -15.31 11.49
CA PRO A 87 1.05 -16.41 12.21
C PRO A 87 0.72 -16.32 13.72
N GLY A 88 0.30 -17.43 14.32
CA GLY A 88 -0.14 -17.48 15.72
C GLY A 88 -1.57 -16.99 15.99
N MET A 89 -2.34 -16.58 14.98
CA MET A 89 -3.71 -16.09 15.15
C MET A 89 -4.66 -17.16 15.71
N SER A 90 -4.37 -18.43 15.47
CA SER A 90 -5.10 -19.56 16.04
C SER A 90 -4.98 -19.62 17.58
N GLU A 91 -3.94 -19.07 18.18
CA GLU A 91 -3.77 -18.99 19.65
C GLU A 91 -4.86 -18.12 20.29
N LEU A 92 -5.45 -17.19 19.51
CA LEU A 92 -6.56 -16.33 19.91
C LEU A 92 -7.94 -16.92 19.59
N GLY A 93 -8.00 -18.09 18.97
CA GLY A 93 -9.26 -18.65 18.43
C GLY A 93 -9.87 -17.80 17.29
N LEU A 94 -9.03 -17.03 16.58
CA LEU A 94 -9.46 -16.19 15.46
C LEU A 94 -9.01 -16.78 14.13
N SER A 95 -9.89 -16.68 13.12
CA SER A 95 -9.54 -16.99 11.73
C SER A 95 -10.41 -16.17 10.77
N PHE A 96 -9.82 -15.67 9.70
CA PHE A 96 -10.56 -15.01 8.62
C PHE A 96 -11.41 -15.99 7.80
N GLU A 97 -11.10 -17.28 7.86
CA GLU A 97 -11.91 -18.32 7.19
C GLU A 97 -13.27 -18.49 7.85
N THR A 98 -13.33 -18.36 9.18
CA THR A 98 -14.55 -18.50 9.98
C THR A 98 -15.23 -17.17 10.31
N ALA A 99 -14.62 -16.04 9.91
CA ALA A 99 -15.18 -14.72 10.15
C ALA A 99 -16.48 -14.48 9.35
N ASP A 100 -17.35 -13.62 9.88
CA ASP A 100 -18.57 -13.24 9.18
C ASP A 100 -18.24 -12.46 7.89
N ARG A 101 -18.45 -13.12 6.76
CA ARG A 101 -18.15 -12.60 5.44
C ARG A 101 -19.10 -11.49 4.96
N SER A 102 -20.22 -11.29 5.65
CA SER A 102 -21.23 -10.25 5.35
C SER A 102 -20.87 -8.88 5.90
N LEU A 103 -19.95 -8.82 6.87
CA LEU A 103 -19.52 -7.59 7.53
C LEU A 103 -18.47 -6.82 6.71
N PRO A 104 -18.32 -5.50 6.95
CA PRO A 104 -17.26 -4.70 6.32
C PRO A 104 -15.88 -5.29 6.61
N ALA A 105 -15.08 -5.48 5.54
CA ALA A 105 -13.74 -6.07 5.67
C ALA A 105 -12.85 -5.26 6.59
N ARG A 106 -12.98 -3.91 6.56
CA ARG A 106 -12.21 -3.01 7.43
C ARG A 106 -12.42 -3.29 8.91
N ASP A 107 -13.66 -3.54 9.33
CA ASP A 107 -14.01 -3.71 10.74
C ASP A 107 -13.51 -5.05 11.29
N ILE A 108 -13.69 -6.11 10.50
CA ILE A 108 -13.19 -7.46 10.84
C ILE A 108 -11.67 -7.46 10.94
N VAL A 109 -10.97 -6.93 9.94
CA VAL A 109 -9.50 -6.96 9.93
C VAL A 109 -8.93 -6.05 11.02
N ALA A 110 -9.47 -4.84 11.20
CA ALA A 110 -9.03 -3.95 12.26
C ALA A 110 -9.26 -4.54 13.66
N GLY A 111 -10.42 -5.16 13.89
CA GLY A 111 -10.76 -5.80 15.15
C GLY A 111 -9.85 -7.00 15.46
N TYR A 112 -9.54 -7.83 14.46
CA TYR A 112 -8.67 -8.99 14.61
C TYR A 112 -7.21 -8.58 14.85
N TYR A 113 -6.71 -7.56 14.11
CA TYR A 113 -5.36 -7.05 14.32
C TYR A 113 -5.18 -6.40 15.68
N ARG A 114 -6.20 -5.67 16.19
CA ARG A 114 -6.18 -5.10 17.53
C ARG A 114 -6.00 -6.20 18.58
N ARG A 115 -6.83 -7.26 18.56
CA ARG A 115 -6.72 -8.39 19.49
C ARG A 115 -5.37 -9.10 19.37
N TYR A 116 -4.83 -9.17 18.16
CA TYR A 116 -3.53 -9.77 17.89
C TYR A 116 -2.39 -8.93 18.50
N GLU A 117 -2.40 -7.62 18.32
CA GLU A 117 -1.41 -6.71 18.90
C GLU A 117 -1.45 -6.75 20.44
N GLU A 118 -2.65 -6.72 21.02
CA GLU A 118 -2.89 -6.80 22.47
C GLU A 118 -2.38 -8.14 23.05
N HIS A 119 -2.74 -9.25 22.40
CA HIS A 119 -2.37 -10.60 22.88
C HIS A 119 -0.85 -10.84 22.88
N PHE A 120 -0.17 -10.42 21.82
CA PHE A 120 1.27 -10.58 21.72
C PHE A 120 2.07 -9.44 22.36
N GLY A 121 1.41 -8.41 22.88
CA GLY A 121 2.02 -7.28 23.55
C GLY A 121 2.96 -6.48 22.66
N PHE A 122 2.61 -6.31 21.39
CA PHE A 122 3.42 -5.50 20.49
C PHE A 122 3.35 -4.02 20.88
N ASP A 123 4.49 -3.37 21.00
CA ASP A 123 4.60 -1.93 21.20
C ASP A 123 4.45 -1.23 19.83
N VAL A 124 3.19 -1.03 19.43
CA VAL A 124 2.88 -0.31 18.20
C VAL A 124 2.59 1.14 18.50
N GLN A 125 3.55 1.99 18.16
CA GLN A 125 3.44 3.43 18.34
C GLN A 125 2.63 4.05 17.19
N ARG A 126 1.42 4.55 17.49
CA ARG A 126 0.51 5.21 16.53
C ARG A 126 -0.33 6.33 17.17
N PRO A 127 -0.77 7.34 16.42
CA PRO A 127 -0.34 7.60 15.05
C PRO A 127 1.08 8.18 15.03
N LEU A 128 1.98 7.56 14.27
CA LEU A 128 3.36 8.01 14.18
C LEU A 128 3.87 7.89 12.74
N GLU A 129 4.10 9.01 12.08
CA GLU A 129 4.56 9.06 10.70
C GLU A 129 6.08 9.11 10.63
N VAL A 130 6.69 8.10 9.98
CA VAL A 130 8.10 8.14 9.62
C VAL A 130 8.28 8.97 8.35
N THR A 131 9.06 10.04 8.46
CA THR A 131 9.27 11.00 7.38
C THR A 131 10.55 10.72 6.61
N ARG A 132 11.60 10.24 7.30
CA ARG A 132 12.90 10.01 6.68
C ARG A 132 13.75 9.01 7.47
N VAL A 133 14.61 8.28 6.76
CA VAL A 133 15.65 7.43 7.36
C VAL A 133 17.02 7.88 6.90
N PHE A 134 17.96 8.02 7.83
CA PHE A 134 19.34 8.45 7.55
C PHE A 134 20.32 7.34 7.85
N ASP A 135 21.36 7.24 7.05
CA ASP A 135 22.54 6.43 7.36
C ASP A 135 23.47 7.22 8.32
N ARG A 136 23.83 6.59 9.42
CA ARG A 136 24.77 7.12 10.41
C ARG A 136 25.90 6.10 10.71
N GLY A 137 26.43 5.46 9.68
CA GLY A 137 27.52 4.50 9.79
C GLY A 137 27.03 3.13 10.29
N ALA A 138 27.31 2.76 11.53
CA ALA A 138 26.85 1.48 12.07
C ALA A 138 25.34 1.43 12.28
N ASP A 139 24.72 2.60 12.51
CA ASP A 139 23.30 2.74 12.82
C ASP A 139 22.54 3.46 11.72
N LEU A 140 21.23 3.27 11.73
CA LEU A 140 20.23 4.05 11.00
C LEU A 140 19.49 4.96 11.97
N VAL A 141 19.16 6.16 11.54
CA VAL A 141 18.29 7.08 12.30
C VAL A 141 16.97 7.21 11.56
N VAL A 142 15.89 6.90 12.25
CA VAL A 142 14.52 6.95 11.76
C VAL A 142 13.86 8.21 12.32
N ALA A 143 13.70 9.24 11.49
CA ALA A 143 13.00 10.47 11.84
C ALA A 143 11.50 10.29 11.67
N HIS A 144 10.73 10.66 12.69
CA HIS A 144 9.28 10.51 12.74
C HIS A 144 8.61 11.70 13.45
N SER A 145 7.29 11.75 13.42
CA SER A 145 6.52 12.90 13.93
C SER A 145 6.73 13.22 15.44
N ALA A 146 7.27 12.26 16.21
CA ALA A 146 7.55 12.45 17.64
C ALA A 146 9.05 12.56 17.97
N GLY A 147 9.94 12.62 16.96
CA GLY A 147 11.39 12.75 17.17
C GLY A 147 12.20 11.80 16.30
N GLU A 148 13.23 11.19 16.84
CA GLU A 148 14.12 10.26 16.13
C GLU A 148 14.34 8.98 16.95
N THR A 149 14.44 7.86 16.24
CA THR A 149 14.82 6.56 16.82
C THR A 149 16.08 6.06 16.12
N ARG A 150 17.10 5.68 16.88
CA ARG A 150 18.29 5.02 16.36
C ARG A 150 18.10 3.50 16.36
N THR A 151 18.56 2.83 15.31
CA THR A 151 18.41 1.37 15.15
C THR A 151 19.54 0.77 14.31
N ARG A 152 19.86 -0.50 14.58
CA ARG A 152 20.78 -1.28 13.75
C ARG A 152 20.12 -1.85 12.51
N VAL A 153 18.83 -2.21 12.62
CA VAL A 153 18.08 -2.87 11.55
C VAL A 153 16.75 -2.17 11.33
N LEU A 154 16.41 -1.94 10.08
CA LEU A 154 15.15 -1.37 9.65
C LEU A 154 14.34 -2.40 8.86
N VAL A 155 13.09 -2.59 9.24
CA VAL A 155 12.10 -3.34 8.46
C VAL A 155 11.08 -2.36 7.87
N ASN A 156 11.14 -2.15 6.58
CA ASN A 156 10.11 -1.40 5.86
C ASN A 156 8.92 -2.32 5.54
N ALA A 157 7.82 -2.16 6.26
CA ALA A 157 6.56 -2.91 6.10
C ALA A 157 5.37 -1.98 5.77
N THR A 158 5.65 -0.84 5.13
CA THR A 158 4.69 0.24 4.86
C THR A 158 3.65 -0.10 3.80
N GLY A 159 3.84 -1.20 3.07
CA GLY A 159 2.94 -1.62 2.00
C GLY A 159 2.86 -0.61 0.85
N THR A 160 1.63 -0.40 0.37
CA THR A 160 1.40 0.41 -0.84
C THR A 160 0.34 1.50 -0.66
N TRP A 161 -0.49 1.43 0.40
CA TRP A 161 -1.66 2.30 0.55
C TRP A 161 -1.33 3.80 0.55
N GLY A 162 -0.21 4.20 1.07
CA GLY A 162 0.24 5.58 1.11
C GLY A 162 0.81 6.14 -0.20
N ALA A 163 0.89 5.30 -1.23
CA ALA A 163 1.42 5.69 -2.53
C ALA A 163 0.42 5.39 -3.66
N PRO A 164 -0.76 6.04 -3.67
CA PRO A 164 -1.73 5.91 -4.76
C PRO A 164 -1.09 6.34 -6.08
N PHE A 165 -1.44 5.64 -7.16
CA PHE A 165 -0.91 5.94 -8.50
C PHE A 165 -2.02 6.44 -9.41
N ILE A 166 -1.93 7.69 -9.82
CA ILE A 166 -2.77 8.27 -10.86
C ILE A 166 -1.88 8.59 -12.06
N PRO A 167 -2.12 7.99 -13.24
CA PRO A 167 -1.35 8.30 -14.44
C PRO A 167 -1.71 9.71 -14.92
N TRP A 168 -0.72 10.40 -15.46
CA TRP A 168 -0.94 11.71 -16.05
C TRP A 168 -1.53 11.59 -17.47
N TYR A 169 -2.52 12.43 -17.77
CA TYR A 169 -3.12 12.56 -19.08
C TYR A 169 -3.16 14.04 -19.52
N PRO A 170 -3.02 14.34 -20.83
CA PRO A 170 -3.18 15.69 -21.35
C PRO A 170 -4.52 16.29 -20.92
N GLY A 171 -4.50 17.53 -20.45
CA GLY A 171 -5.67 18.25 -19.97
C GLY A 171 -6.15 17.91 -18.56
N MET A 172 -5.49 17.01 -17.85
CA MET A 172 -5.90 16.56 -16.50
C MET A 172 -6.11 17.72 -15.53
N ASN A 173 -5.25 18.74 -15.57
CA ASN A 173 -5.33 19.91 -14.67
C ASN A 173 -6.46 20.90 -15.04
N THR A 174 -7.11 20.76 -16.20
CA THR A 174 -8.22 21.62 -16.64
C THR A 174 -9.58 21.04 -16.30
N PHE A 175 -9.64 19.79 -15.87
CA PHE A 175 -10.89 19.12 -15.53
C PHE A 175 -11.56 19.80 -14.34
N GLN A 176 -12.82 20.19 -14.53
CA GLN A 176 -13.63 20.88 -13.52
C GLN A 176 -14.37 19.91 -12.59
N GLY A 177 -14.41 18.62 -12.96
CA GLY A 177 -14.97 17.56 -12.12
C GLY A 177 -14.00 17.05 -11.07
N ARG A 178 -14.38 15.96 -10.40
CA ARG A 178 -13.60 15.35 -9.32
C ARG A 178 -12.66 14.27 -9.86
N HIS A 179 -11.39 14.32 -9.48
CA HIS A 179 -10.49 13.18 -9.56
C HIS A 179 -10.49 12.43 -8.22
N VAL A 180 -10.93 11.18 -8.23
CA VAL A 180 -10.98 10.34 -7.04
C VAL A 180 -10.15 9.08 -7.26
N HIS A 181 -9.11 8.86 -6.48
CA HIS A 181 -8.39 7.59 -6.48
C HIS A 181 -9.11 6.57 -5.59
N THR A 182 -8.88 5.26 -5.80
CA THR A 182 -9.40 4.18 -4.93
C THR A 182 -9.24 4.47 -3.44
N SER A 183 -8.14 5.11 -3.02
CA SER A 183 -7.88 5.46 -1.62
C SER A 183 -8.79 6.57 -1.07
N GLY A 184 -9.40 7.35 -1.92
CA GLY A 184 -10.34 8.42 -1.56
C GLY A 184 -11.81 8.06 -1.85
N TYR A 185 -12.10 6.84 -2.32
CA TYR A 185 -13.48 6.40 -2.53
C TYR A 185 -14.13 6.01 -1.19
N VAL A 186 -15.25 6.62 -0.86
CA VAL A 186 -15.98 6.38 0.39
C VAL A 186 -17.27 5.59 0.15
N SER A 187 -18.10 6.04 -0.79
CA SER A 187 -19.35 5.35 -1.14
C SER A 187 -19.82 5.69 -2.54
N ALA A 188 -20.64 4.82 -3.13
CA ALA A 188 -21.29 5.10 -4.41
C ALA A 188 -22.24 6.30 -4.33
N GLN A 189 -22.83 6.54 -3.17
CA GLN A 189 -23.82 7.61 -2.95
C GLN A 189 -23.24 9.02 -3.21
N GLU A 190 -21.92 9.21 -3.05
CA GLU A 190 -21.26 10.49 -3.37
C GLU A 190 -21.36 10.86 -4.87
N PHE A 191 -21.67 9.89 -5.72
CA PHE A 191 -21.76 10.03 -7.17
C PHE A 191 -23.21 9.94 -7.69
N ALA A 192 -24.20 10.06 -6.78
CA ALA A 192 -25.60 9.97 -7.16
C ALA A 192 -25.95 11.02 -8.23
N GLY A 193 -26.55 10.55 -9.33
CA GLY A 193 -26.97 11.39 -10.44
C GLY A 193 -25.82 11.99 -11.27
N GLN A 194 -24.56 11.60 -11.04
CA GLN A 194 -23.40 12.10 -11.78
C GLN A 194 -23.03 11.17 -12.94
N SER A 195 -22.42 11.75 -13.98
CA SER A 195 -21.73 10.99 -15.03
C SER A 195 -20.32 10.65 -14.56
N VAL A 196 -20.02 9.35 -14.45
CA VAL A 196 -18.79 8.86 -13.84
C VAL A 196 -18.00 8.02 -14.84
N ILE A 197 -16.69 8.26 -14.91
CA ILE A 197 -15.74 7.40 -15.63
C ILE A 197 -14.89 6.65 -14.63
N VAL A 198 -14.88 5.32 -14.69
CA VAL A 198 -14.00 4.48 -13.88
C VAL A 198 -12.82 4.02 -14.72
N VAL A 199 -11.61 4.32 -14.27
CA VAL A 199 -10.35 4.00 -14.96
C VAL A 199 -9.61 2.89 -14.23
N GLY A 200 -9.34 1.80 -14.93
CA GLY A 200 -8.55 0.68 -14.40
C GLY A 200 -9.16 -0.68 -14.70
N GLY A 201 -8.31 -1.69 -14.83
CA GLY A 201 -8.71 -3.07 -15.19
C GLY A 201 -8.64 -4.07 -14.04
N GLY A 202 -8.64 -3.61 -12.79
CA GLY A 202 -8.53 -4.48 -11.60
C GLY A 202 -9.85 -4.69 -10.85
N THR A 203 -9.80 -5.51 -9.80
CA THR A 203 -10.97 -5.84 -8.96
C THR A 203 -11.63 -4.62 -8.33
N SER A 204 -10.87 -3.58 -7.99
CA SER A 204 -11.44 -2.33 -7.45
C SER A 204 -12.32 -1.62 -8.48
N ALA A 205 -11.88 -1.55 -9.76
CA ALA A 205 -12.68 -0.94 -10.83
C ALA A 205 -14.00 -1.69 -11.00
N VAL A 206 -13.96 -3.02 -11.07
CA VAL A 206 -15.15 -3.86 -11.17
C VAL A 206 -16.07 -3.66 -9.95
N GLY A 207 -15.51 -3.60 -8.75
CA GLY A 207 -16.27 -3.32 -7.53
C GLY A 207 -17.02 -2.01 -7.60
N PHE A 208 -16.35 -0.92 -8.00
CA PHE A 208 -16.94 0.42 -8.14
C PHE A 208 -18.02 0.47 -9.22
N LEU A 209 -17.77 -0.16 -10.37
CA LEU A 209 -18.78 -0.22 -11.45
C LEU A 209 -20.07 -0.89 -10.98
N LEU A 210 -19.97 -2.00 -10.25
CA LEU A 210 -21.11 -2.72 -9.71
C LEU A 210 -21.81 -2.00 -8.53
N GLU A 211 -21.12 -1.10 -7.82
CA GLU A 211 -21.72 -0.26 -6.79
C GLU A 211 -22.39 1.00 -7.37
N LEU A 212 -21.81 1.55 -8.41
CA LEU A 212 -22.28 2.79 -9.06
C LEU A 212 -23.43 2.57 -10.06
N GLU A 213 -23.62 1.32 -10.54
CA GLU A 213 -24.60 0.96 -11.58
C GLU A 213 -26.01 1.53 -11.33
N SER A 214 -26.48 1.50 -10.07
CA SER A 214 -27.81 1.94 -9.71
C SER A 214 -27.86 3.39 -9.16
N VAL A 215 -26.72 4.07 -9.09
CA VAL A 215 -26.57 5.35 -8.38
C VAL A 215 -26.14 6.47 -9.34
N ALA A 216 -25.22 6.20 -10.25
CA ALA A 216 -24.72 7.16 -11.21
C ALA A 216 -25.73 7.40 -12.36
N ALA A 217 -25.80 8.61 -12.91
CA ALA A 217 -26.63 8.93 -14.06
C ALA A 217 -26.09 8.28 -15.35
N SER A 218 -24.78 8.22 -15.49
CA SER A 218 -24.10 7.48 -16.55
C SER A 218 -22.78 6.92 -16.03
N LEU A 219 -22.36 5.78 -16.58
CA LEU A 219 -21.18 5.06 -16.14
C LEU A 219 -20.39 4.55 -17.34
N VAL A 220 -19.10 4.90 -17.40
CA VAL A 220 -18.20 4.45 -18.45
C VAL A 220 -16.95 3.83 -17.84
N TRP A 221 -16.57 2.67 -18.35
CA TRP A 221 -15.36 1.97 -17.93
C TRP A 221 -14.24 2.12 -18.94
N ALA A 222 -13.10 2.66 -18.52
CA ALA A 222 -11.92 2.85 -19.35
C ALA A 222 -10.75 1.99 -18.88
N THR A 223 -10.12 1.24 -19.80
CA THR A 223 -9.00 0.36 -19.46
C THR A 223 -7.87 0.46 -20.49
N ARG A 224 -6.63 0.35 -20.01
CA ARG A 224 -5.45 0.37 -20.88
C ARG A 224 -5.25 -0.93 -21.66
N ARG A 225 -5.77 -2.04 -21.14
CA ARG A 225 -5.67 -3.38 -21.73
C ARG A 225 -7.01 -4.07 -21.57
N PRO A 226 -7.37 -5.00 -22.45
CA PRO A 226 -8.55 -5.83 -22.27
C PRO A 226 -8.53 -6.48 -20.87
N VAL A 227 -9.70 -6.58 -20.28
CA VAL A 227 -9.86 -7.19 -18.95
C VAL A 227 -10.05 -8.69 -19.12
N ASP A 228 -9.25 -9.43 -18.39
CA ASP A 228 -9.27 -10.89 -18.40
C ASP A 228 -10.15 -11.40 -17.24
N PHE A 229 -11.36 -11.87 -17.59
CA PHE A 229 -12.29 -12.50 -16.64
C PHE A 229 -12.09 -14.02 -16.68
N ARG A 230 -11.76 -14.63 -15.54
CA ARG A 230 -11.44 -16.05 -15.43
C ARG A 230 -12.44 -16.80 -14.56
N ASN A 231 -12.81 -18.01 -14.96
CA ASN A 231 -13.56 -18.90 -14.10
C ASN A 231 -12.70 -19.37 -12.92
N GLU A 232 -13.31 -19.74 -11.80
CA GLU A 232 -12.57 -20.20 -10.62
C GLU A 232 -11.65 -21.41 -10.93
N SER A 233 -12.06 -22.27 -11.85
CA SER A 233 -11.25 -23.41 -12.35
C SER A 233 -10.02 -22.99 -13.15
N GLU A 234 -10.01 -21.77 -13.73
CA GLU A 234 -8.89 -21.19 -14.50
C GLU A 234 -7.95 -20.36 -13.60
N LEU A 235 -8.39 -20.04 -12.39
CA LEU A 235 -7.57 -19.44 -11.35
C LEU A 235 -6.67 -20.51 -10.73
N THR A 236 -5.82 -21.10 -11.56
CA THR A 236 -4.93 -22.17 -11.15
C THR A 236 -3.87 -21.67 -10.18
N LEU A 237 -3.45 -22.56 -9.29
CA LEU A 237 -2.28 -22.33 -8.42
C LEU A 237 -1.06 -21.93 -9.27
N GLU A 238 -0.93 -22.49 -10.47
CA GLU A 238 0.14 -22.21 -11.43
C GLU A 238 0.11 -20.76 -11.94
N GLY A 239 -1.06 -20.20 -12.27
CA GLY A 239 -1.20 -18.78 -12.64
C GLY A 239 -0.77 -17.83 -11.53
N GLY A 240 -1.12 -18.15 -10.27
CA GLY A 240 -0.68 -17.43 -9.09
C GLY A 240 0.84 -17.52 -8.87
N VAL A 241 1.40 -18.72 -9.03
CA VAL A 241 2.86 -18.97 -8.93
C VAL A 241 3.61 -18.17 -10.00
N ASN A 242 3.12 -18.16 -11.25
CA ASN A 242 3.74 -17.39 -12.34
C ASN A 242 3.72 -15.87 -12.07
N ALA A 243 2.62 -15.31 -11.58
CA ALA A 243 2.54 -13.89 -11.23
C ALA A 243 3.52 -13.52 -10.11
N VAL A 244 3.68 -14.40 -9.12
CA VAL A 244 4.68 -14.24 -8.04
C VAL A 244 6.11 -14.36 -8.60
N ALA A 245 6.38 -15.31 -9.49
CA ALA A 245 7.70 -15.48 -10.12
C ALA A 245 8.11 -14.26 -10.95
N VAL A 246 7.20 -13.66 -11.71
CA VAL A 246 7.44 -12.43 -12.47
C VAL A 246 7.78 -11.25 -11.55
N GLN A 247 7.11 -11.15 -10.41
CA GLN A 247 7.44 -10.12 -9.40
C GLN A 247 8.79 -10.38 -8.73
N ASP A 248 9.11 -11.63 -8.40
CA ASP A 248 10.42 -11.99 -7.81
C ASP A 248 11.55 -11.66 -8.78
N ALA A 249 11.42 -12.01 -10.05
CA ALA A 249 12.39 -11.68 -11.08
C ALA A 249 12.56 -10.16 -11.27
N ALA A 250 11.48 -9.37 -11.17
CA ALA A 250 11.56 -7.92 -11.23
C ALA A 250 12.24 -7.34 -10.00
N ALA A 251 11.94 -7.84 -8.80
CA ALA A 251 12.58 -7.41 -7.55
C ALA A 251 14.08 -7.73 -7.54
N ARG A 252 14.47 -8.94 -7.92
CA ARG A 252 15.89 -9.34 -8.02
C ARG A 252 16.67 -8.51 -9.05
N ALA A 253 16.02 -8.07 -10.11
CA ALA A 253 16.61 -7.24 -11.15
C ALA A 253 16.51 -5.73 -10.87
N GLY A 254 16.04 -5.30 -9.71
CA GLY A 254 15.86 -3.88 -9.36
C GLY A 254 14.90 -3.12 -10.28
N ARG A 255 13.99 -3.83 -10.96
CA ARG A 255 13.00 -3.23 -11.87
C ARG A 255 11.74 -2.80 -11.13
N ALA A 256 11.02 -1.84 -11.70
CA ALA A 256 9.69 -1.48 -11.21
C ALA A 256 8.79 -2.73 -11.19
N LEU A 257 8.08 -2.94 -10.06
CA LEU A 257 7.26 -4.13 -9.87
C LEU A 257 6.01 -4.07 -10.78
N PRO A 258 5.70 -5.15 -11.52
CA PRO A 258 4.45 -5.26 -12.25
C PRO A 258 3.26 -5.43 -11.28
N SER A 259 2.05 -5.12 -11.74
CA SER A 259 0.84 -5.38 -10.96
C SER A 259 0.55 -6.88 -10.88
N ILE A 260 0.25 -7.40 -9.70
CA ILE A 260 -0.15 -8.81 -9.51
C ILE A 260 -1.44 -9.12 -10.28
N VAL A 261 -2.43 -8.21 -10.21
CA VAL A 261 -3.75 -8.38 -10.85
C VAL A 261 -3.62 -8.55 -12.38
N SER A 262 -2.62 -7.92 -13.01
CA SER A 262 -2.41 -8.08 -14.47
C SER A 262 -1.96 -9.48 -14.87
N GLY A 263 -1.56 -10.33 -13.93
CA GLY A 263 -1.15 -11.72 -14.17
C GLY A 263 -2.16 -12.78 -13.70
N THR A 264 -3.11 -12.40 -12.83
CA THR A 264 -4.06 -13.37 -12.25
C THR A 264 -5.48 -13.30 -12.83
N GLY A 265 -5.83 -12.19 -13.53
CA GLY A 265 -7.20 -11.96 -14.02
C GLY A 265 -8.20 -11.60 -12.91
N ILE A 266 -9.47 -11.47 -13.28
CA ILE A 266 -10.59 -11.18 -12.37
C ILE A 266 -11.50 -12.40 -12.27
N PRO A 267 -11.79 -12.92 -11.05
CA PRO A 267 -12.70 -14.05 -10.87
C PRO A 267 -14.10 -13.75 -11.39
N ARG A 268 -14.68 -14.67 -12.16
CA ARG A 268 -16.09 -14.66 -12.61
C ARG A 268 -17.02 -15.09 -11.49
N SER A 269 -17.05 -14.34 -10.39
CA SER A 269 -18.05 -14.56 -9.34
C SER A 269 -19.48 -14.33 -9.87
N ARG A 270 -20.49 -14.86 -9.19
CA ARG A 270 -21.91 -14.65 -9.57
C ARG A 270 -22.24 -13.18 -9.80
N ARG A 271 -21.73 -12.29 -8.95
CA ARG A 271 -21.93 -10.82 -9.05
C ARG A 271 -21.28 -10.25 -10.32
N VAL A 272 -20.08 -10.71 -10.67
CA VAL A 272 -19.35 -10.31 -11.87
C VAL A 272 -20.05 -10.79 -13.13
N VAL A 273 -20.48 -12.06 -13.16
CA VAL A 273 -21.24 -12.61 -14.30
C VAL A 273 -22.52 -11.82 -14.53
N ALA A 274 -23.30 -11.56 -13.50
CA ALA A 274 -24.51 -10.76 -13.60
C ALA A 274 -24.24 -9.33 -14.09
N GLY A 275 -23.12 -8.73 -13.68
CA GLY A 275 -22.71 -7.39 -14.18
C GLY A 275 -22.28 -7.38 -15.65
N ILE A 276 -21.67 -8.48 -16.13
CA ILE A 276 -21.36 -8.66 -17.56
C ILE A 276 -22.67 -8.80 -18.36
N GLU A 277 -23.60 -9.64 -17.91
CA GLU A 277 -24.90 -9.87 -18.55
C GLU A 277 -25.76 -8.61 -18.65
N ARG A 278 -25.71 -7.72 -17.65
CA ARG A 278 -26.38 -6.41 -17.69
C ARG A 278 -25.65 -5.35 -18.51
N GLY A 279 -24.46 -5.66 -19.02
CA GLY A 279 -23.67 -4.73 -19.84
C GLY A 279 -22.93 -3.65 -19.07
N VAL A 280 -22.89 -3.70 -17.75
CA VAL A 280 -22.19 -2.73 -16.90
C VAL A 280 -20.67 -2.92 -16.95
N LEU A 281 -20.21 -4.15 -17.15
CA LEU A 281 -18.80 -4.49 -17.22
C LEU A 281 -18.26 -4.57 -18.66
N VAL A 282 -18.58 -3.54 -19.47
CA VAL A 282 -18.07 -3.39 -20.85
C VAL A 282 -17.01 -2.29 -20.85
N ALA A 283 -15.74 -2.69 -21.02
CA ALA A 283 -14.62 -1.77 -21.03
C ALA A 283 -14.41 -1.15 -22.41
N ARG A 284 -14.08 0.14 -22.44
CA ARG A 284 -13.53 0.85 -23.61
C ARG A 284 -11.99 0.97 -23.47
N PRO A 285 -11.24 1.11 -24.59
CA PRO A 285 -9.87 1.58 -24.56
C PRO A 285 -9.74 2.91 -23.83
N MET A 286 -8.52 3.29 -23.43
CA MET A 286 -8.29 4.57 -22.74
C MET A 286 -8.60 5.76 -23.65
N PHE A 287 -9.09 6.84 -23.04
CA PHE A 287 -9.22 8.14 -23.68
C PHE A 287 -7.83 8.76 -23.93
N THR A 288 -7.75 9.66 -24.92
CA THR A 288 -6.50 10.32 -25.30
C THR A 288 -6.21 11.58 -24.50
N ARG A 289 -7.26 12.29 -24.06
CA ARG A 289 -7.13 13.52 -23.26
C ARG A 289 -8.34 13.73 -22.36
N ILE A 290 -8.13 14.54 -21.35
CA ILE A 290 -9.17 15.04 -20.46
C ILE A 290 -9.49 16.47 -20.86
N GLU A 291 -10.77 16.83 -20.88
CA GLU A 291 -11.28 18.17 -21.16
C GLU A 291 -11.97 18.73 -19.90
N PRO A 292 -12.32 20.02 -19.85
CA PRO A 292 -12.89 20.63 -18.64
C PRO A 292 -14.12 19.90 -18.09
N ASP A 293 -14.94 19.32 -18.95
CA ASP A 293 -16.22 18.70 -18.63
C ASP A 293 -16.33 17.22 -19.02
N GLY A 294 -15.21 16.56 -19.36
CA GLY A 294 -15.22 15.15 -19.74
C GLY A 294 -13.93 14.65 -20.34
N VAL A 295 -14.03 13.63 -21.22
CA VAL A 295 -12.86 13.02 -21.87
C VAL A 295 -13.07 12.88 -23.37
N ARG A 296 -11.97 12.93 -24.15
CA ARG A 296 -11.92 12.72 -25.59
C ARG A 296 -11.28 11.37 -25.90
N TRP A 297 -11.93 10.58 -26.74
CA TRP A 297 -11.47 9.27 -27.17
C TRP A 297 -10.65 9.36 -28.47
N GLU A 298 -9.98 8.26 -28.81
CA GLU A 298 -9.16 8.19 -30.02
C GLU A 298 -9.95 8.38 -31.32
N ASP A 299 -11.21 7.91 -31.33
CA ASP A 299 -12.15 8.08 -32.44
C ASP A 299 -12.72 9.51 -32.56
N GLY A 300 -12.26 10.44 -31.73
CA GLY A 300 -12.75 11.82 -31.67
C GLY A 300 -14.04 12.01 -30.90
N SER A 301 -14.72 10.96 -30.45
CA SER A 301 -15.92 11.06 -29.62
C SER A 301 -15.63 11.68 -28.27
N PHE A 302 -16.64 12.35 -27.69
CA PHE A 302 -16.57 12.99 -26.37
C PHE A 302 -17.52 12.28 -25.40
N THR A 303 -17.09 12.12 -24.13
CA THR A 303 -17.94 11.65 -23.05
C THR A 303 -17.91 12.65 -21.92
N PRO A 304 -19.05 13.24 -21.53
CA PRO A 304 -19.14 14.14 -20.39
C PRO A 304 -18.92 13.36 -19.09
N ALA A 305 -18.30 14.02 -18.12
CA ALA A 305 -18.08 13.44 -16.79
C ALA A 305 -18.00 14.52 -15.71
N GLN A 306 -18.60 14.27 -14.56
CA GLN A 306 -18.42 15.05 -13.34
C GLN A 306 -17.41 14.42 -12.39
N ALA A 307 -17.09 13.13 -12.59
CA ALA A 307 -16.07 12.45 -11.79
C ALA A 307 -15.29 11.43 -12.63
N ILE A 308 -13.99 11.33 -12.33
CA ILE A 308 -13.12 10.26 -12.83
C ILE A 308 -12.57 9.51 -11.64
N ILE A 309 -12.93 8.23 -11.51
CA ILE A 309 -12.46 7.35 -10.45
C ILE A 309 -11.25 6.56 -10.96
N TRP A 310 -10.10 6.79 -10.37
CA TRP A 310 -8.83 6.16 -10.72
C TRP A 310 -8.62 4.89 -9.91
N ALA A 311 -9.06 3.75 -10.42
CA ALA A 311 -8.79 2.42 -9.87
C ALA A 311 -7.48 1.86 -10.44
N THR A 312 -6.44 2.70 -10.46
CA THR A 312 -5.17 2.47 -11.15
C THR A 312 -4.07 1.91 -10.24
N GLY A 313 -4.46 1.50 -9.02
CA GLY A 313 -3.61 0.81 -8.07
C GLY A 313 -2.64 1.73 -7.31
N PHE A 314 -1.63 1.12 -6.73
CA PHE A 314 -0.72 1.75 -5.78
C PHE A 314 0.73 1.38 -6.12
N ARG A 315 1.67 2.19 -5.65
CA ARG A 315 3.10 1.92 -5.68
C ARG A 315 3.59 1.54 -4.29
N PRO A 316 4.73 0.83 -4.14
CA PRO A 316 5.35 0.66 -2.84
C PRO A 316 5.67 2.02 -2.18
N GLU A 317 5.37 2.16 -0.89
CA GLU A 317 5.68 3.38 -0.13
C GLU A 317 7.15 3.33 0.32
N LEU A 318 7.99 4.11 -0.35
CA LEU A 318 9.43 4.08 -0.18
C LEU A 318 10.06 5.48 -0.01
N ARG A 319 9.23 6.54 0.08
CA ARG A 319 9.74 7.93 0.11
C ARG A 319 10.63 8.19 1.32
N HIS A 320 10.25 7.67 2.48
CA HIS A 320 10.99 7.85 3.73
C HIS A 320 12.38 7.20 3.74
N ILE A 321 12.63 6.19 2.89
CA ILE A 321 13.96 5.58 2.72
C ILE A 321 14.71 6.09 1.47
N ALA A 322 14.20 7.11 0.79
CA ALA A 322 14.81 7.64 -0.44
C ALA A 322 16.22 8.22 -0.21
N SER A 323 16.49 8.75 0.98
CA SER A 323 17.82 9.25 1.40
C SER A 323 18.91 8.18 1.39
N LEU A 324 18.54 6.90 1.53
CA LEU A 324 19.48 5.77 1.49
C LEU A 324 19.91 5.39 0.06
N LYS A 325 19.30 6.00 -0.97
CA LYS A 325 19.63 5.84 -2.40
C LYS A 325 19.58 4.40 -2.90
N LEU A 326 18.72 3.57 -2.34
CA LEU A 326 18.58 2.14 -2.67
C LEU A 326 17.88 1.88 -4.02
N ARG A 327 17.32 2.91 -4.66
CA ARG A 327 16.57 2.75 -5.90
C ARG A 327 17.50 2.59 -7.09
N GLU A 328 17.27 1.56 -7.88
CA GLU A 328 17.99 1.29 -9.11
C GLU A 328 17.54 2.18 -10.28
N LYS A 329 18.37 2.32 -11.29
CA LYS A 329 18.02 3.04 -12.54
C LYS A 329 16.78 2.46 -13.23
N ALA A 330 16.52 1.18 -13.06
CA ALA A 330 15.35 0.48 -13.58
C ALA A 330 14.05 0.74 -12.78
N GLY A 331 14.12 1.62 -11.77
CA GLY A 331 12.96 2.16 -11.03
C GLY A 331 12.46 1.33 -9.85
N GLY A 332 13.05 0.18 -9.56
CA GLY A 332 12.79 -0.66 -8.39
C GLY A 332 13.92 -0.63 -7.37
N LEU A 333 13.82 -1.54 -6.39
CA LEU A 333 14.91 -1.88 -5.47
C LEU A 333 15.34 -3.31 -5.74
N THR A 334 16.64 -3.58 -5.68
CA THR A 334 17.16 -4.96 -5.76
C THR A 334 16.97 -5.62 -4.40
N VAL A 335 16.07 -6.59 -4.37
CA VAL A 335 15.66 -7.29 -3.15
C VAL A 335 15.70 -8.79 -3.37
N GLY A 336 16.41 -9.49 -2.50
CA GLY A 336 16.43 -10.93 -2.45
C GLY A 336 15.98 -11.45 -1.09
N SER A 337 14.94 -12.29 -1.05
CA SER A 337 14.39 -12.85 0.19
C SER A 337 14.01 -11.80 1.26
N GLY A 338 13.61 -10.61 0.83
CA GLY A 338 13.21 -9.50 1.71
C GLY A 338 14.35 -8.59 2.16
N VAL A 339 15.61 -8.89 1.87
CA VAL A 339 16.76 -8.03 2.20
C VAL A 339 17.13 -7.18 1.00
N SER A 340 17.44 -5.90 1.23
CA SER A 340 18.06 -5.05 0.22
C SER A 340 19.49 -5.53 -0.05
N TRP A 341 19.85 -5.68 -1.31
CA TRP A 341 21.21 -6.06 -1.67
C TRP A 341 22.24 -4.94 -1.54
N GLN A 342 21.77 -3.69 -1.53
CA GLN A 342 22.64 -2.53 -1.35
C GLN A 342 22.94 -2.22 0.11
N ASP A 343 22.03 -2.54 1.02
CA ASP A 343 22.19 -2.35 2.46
C ASP A 343 21.56 -3.52 3.23
N PRO A 344 22.38 -4.42 3.81
CA PRO A 344 21.89 -5.58 4.52
C PRO A 344 21.10 -5.25 5.80
N ARG A 345 21.22 -4.02 6.32
CA ARG A 345 20.44 -3.54 7.48
C ARG A 345 18.97 -3.27 7.14
N ILE A 346 18.63 -3.19 5.83
CA ILE A 346 17.31 -2.82 5.35
C ILE A 346 16.54 -4.04 4.86
N PHE A 347 15.41 -4.32 5.49
CA PHE A 347 14.47 -5.36 5.11
C PHE A 347 13.20 -4.74 4.53
N LEU A 348 12.65 -5.36 3.49
CA LEU A 348 11.47 -4.91 2.76
C LEU A 348 10.37 -5.97 2.88
N ALA A 349 9.64 -5.94 3.98
CA ALA A 349 8.54 -6.86 4.23
C ALA A 349 7.29 -6.44 3.43
N GLY A 350 6.69 -7.39 2.71
CA GLY A 350 5.54 -7.11 1.85
C GLY A 350 5.90 -6.41 0.53
N TYR A 351 7.15 -6.47 0.09
CA TYR A 351 7.61 -5.93 -1.20
C TYR A 351 7.75 -7.07 -2.24
N GLY A 352 7.35 -6.78 -3.49
CA GLY A 352 7.46 -7.74 -4.59
C GLY A 352 6.58 -8.98 -4.36
N PRO A 353 7.14 -10.19 -4.48
CA PRO A 353 6.40 -11.44 -4.33
C PRO A 353 5.77 -11.62 -2.94
N GLN A 354 6.21 -10.83 -1.96
CA GLN A 354 5.72 -10.85 -0.58
C GLN A 354 4.53 -9.91 -0.36
N ALA A 355 4.05 -9.21 -1.38
CA ALA A 355 2.98 -8.21 -1.25
C ALA A 355 1.57 -8.82 -1.05
N SER A 356 1.40 -10.13 -1.11
CA SER A 356 0.18 -10.84 -0.74
C SER A 356 0.14 -11.18 0.76
N THR A 357 -1.04 -11.40 1.32
CA THR A 357 -1.18 -11.73 2.74
C THR A 357 -0.45 -13.03 3.11
N ILE A 358 -0.54 -14.08 2.27
CA ILE A 358 0.22 -15.32 2.47
C ILE A 358 1.72 -15.14 2.25
N GLY A 359 2.10 -14.33 1.28
CA GLY A 359 3.50 -13.99 0.99
C GLY A 359 4.16 -13.25 2.15
N ALA A 360 3.45 -12.28 2.72
CA ALA A 360 3.90 -11.52 3.89
C ALA A 360 4.14 -12.41 5.11
N ASN A 361 3.25 -13.36 5.39
CA ASN A 361 3.41 -14.30 6.51
C ASN A 361 4.64 -15.21 6.36
N ARG A 362 4.85 -15.76 5.16
CA ARG A 362 6.04 -16.59 4.86
C ARG A 362 7.33 -15.78 4.97
N ALA A 363 7.31 -14.57 4.43
CA ALA A 363 8.45 -13.66 4.47
C ALA A 363 8.78 -13.22 5.89
N GLY A 364 7.79 -13.00 6.75
CA GLY A 364 7.98 -12.59 8.14
C GLY A 364 8.94 -13.52 8.89
N ARG A 365 8.79 -14.84 8.73
CA ARG A 365 9.69 -15.84 9.35
C ARG A 365 11.11 -15.77 8.78
N ILE A 366 11.24 -15.61 7.47
CA ILE A 366 12.56 -15.56 6.81
C ILE A 366 13.30 -14.29 7.23
N ILE A 367 12.62 -13.15 7.17
CA ILE A 367 13.17 -11.84 7.56
C ILE A 367 13.61 -11.87 9.03
N ALA A 368 12.75 -12.34 9.94
CA ALA A 368 13.09 -12.41 11.36
C ALA A 368 14.33 -13.28 11.63
N ARG A 369 14.49 -14.43 10.95
CA ARG A 369 15.71 -15.25 11.06
C ARG A 369 16.96 -14.53 10.57
N GLN A 370 16.84 -13.80 9.44
CA GLN A 370 17.97 -13.04 8.90
C GLN A 370 18.36 -11.89 9.83
N ILE A 371 17.38 -11.22 10.44
CA ILE A 371 17.63 -10.19 11.46
C ILE A 371 18.38 -10.79 12.66
N MET A 372 17.91 -11.94 13.18
CA MET A 372 18.59 -12.61 14.31
C MET A 372 20.03 -12.98 14.00
N ALA A 373 20.35 -13.29 12.77
CA ALA A 373 21.73 -13.60 12.36
C ALA A 373 22.64 -12.37 12.27
N GLN A 374 22.07 -11.14 12.25
CA GLN A 374 22.82 -9.87 12.18
C GLN A 374 22.98 -9.20 13.57
N LEU A 375 22.11 -9.51 14.52
CA LEU A 375 22.09 -8.92 15.86
C LEU A 375 23.02 -9.62 16.84
#